data_0478caefa2adc2e9ba3764092651bc5b
#
_entry.id   0478caefa2adc2e9ba3764092651bc5b
#
_cell.length_a   1.000
_cell.length_b   1.000
_cell.length_c   1.000
_cell.angle_alpha   90.00
_cell.angle_beta   90.00
_cell.angle_gamma   90.00
#
_symmetry.space_group_name_H-M   'P 1'
#
loop_
_entity.id
_entity.type
_entity.pdbx_description
1 polymer ?
#
loop_
_entity_poly.entity_id
_entity_poly.type
_entity_poly.pdbx_seq_one_letter_code
_entity_poly.pdbx_strand_id
1 'polypeptide(L)'
;MSAISLTASMRSNLLSLQNIASQQDIVQDRLATGLKVSSAIDNPSSYYTASSLNNRAADLTALLDAISQGIQTIKAASEGLETQSNFIRQAQAVLNTAMEKSQSVIAVVNNETELLEALNTGQEGLYVINADISFSDNLSIELKKGQSLVGARYLNENAAQTKISFNFVNSQDSGILLNGNNLISDLDIEGITDTRNENAIIHGQQSSGNILQNLNFSINSEADASTDNRTFSAVRLGGFDIRGTVNIIDSGEIGDGSSVNRQTNGFYACDITLSGNAKLNIKMNGFWGAGIYFGSTILKDNASLNIESNGAHGYALNENRFYAFDDSRINFNSGGVHSHEIFQLNDRCKAYINSKTFSFAYTTLEITSAAAELVGKNASTFFYPAQKGQITAAAGASIRTNAGLFTAPSNGILQAYIIGTNDLSSGGFTKTDSTPAAMDSNFTDYFADFENNMQKELEKDRQNSDIFLETAAEEQQYQLILRQIAETVADSSYKGVNLLQNQKLKINFNEDRSSKIEVNGADCSLTGLGLITDRFKTRQDLLKATDELTEAMNRIRNFSSELGNYFSIITTRQDFTENLINVLEEGADKLTLADMNQESANMLALQTSQQLAVNSLSLASQASQTVLRLF
;
A
#
# COMPACT_ATOMS: atom_id res chain seq x y z
N MET A 1 -103.25 -29.05 -47.27
CA MET A 1 -102.31 -29.48 -46.21
C MET A 1 -102.84 -28.99 -44.86
N SER A 2 -103.41 -29.91 -44.10
CA SER A 2 -103.90 -29.61 -42.75
C SER A 2 -102.71 -29.20 -41.85
N ALA A 3 -102.76 -27.98 -41.36
CA ALA A 3 -101.76 -27.52 -40.38
C ALA A 3 -101.91 -28.40 -39.13
N ILE A 4 -100.91 -29.22 -38.88
CA ILE A 4 -100.83 -30.00 -37.65
C ILE A 4 -100.69 -29.01 -36.50
N SER A 5 -101.82 -28.69 -35.85
CA SER A 5 -101.77 -27.87 -34.65
C SER A 5 -101.23 -28.73 -33.50
N LEU A 6 -100.05 -28.42 -33.00
CA LEU A 6 -99.45 -29.02 -31.79
C LEU A 6 -100.44 -28.96 -30.64
N THR A 7 -100.72 -30.06 -29.97
CA THR A 7 -101.53 -30.08 -28.74
C THR A 7 -100.87 -29.26 -27.63
N ALA A 8 -101.66 -28.79 -26.65
CA ALA A 8 -101.09 -27.98 -25.52
C ALA A 8 -99.97 -28.76 -24.76
N SER A 9 -100.13 -30.10 -24.62
CA SER A 9 -99.11 -30.95 -24.01
C SER A 9 -97.81 -31.05 -24.84
N MET A 10 -97.91 -31.11 -26.19
CA MET A 10 -96.77 -31.16 -27.10
C MET A 10 -96.02 -29.82 -27.08
N ARG A 11 -96.74 -28.69 -27.03
CA ARG A 11 -96.10 -27.34 -26.87
C ARG A 11 -95.41 -27.18 -25.54
N SER A 12 -95.99 -27.67 -24.43
CA SER A 12 -95.37 -27.67 -23.10
C SER A 12 -94.10 -28.51 -23.08
N ASN A 13 -94.14 -29.73 -23.70
CA ASN A 13 -92.97 -30.59 -23.77
C ASN A 13 -91.84 -30.00 -24.65
N LEU A 14 -92.19 -29.33 -25.76
CA LEU A 14 -91.23 -28.64 -26.62
C LEU A 14 -90.59 -27.48 -25.90
N LEU A 15 -91.33 -26.66 -25.17
CA LEU A 15 -90.84 -25.58 -24.33
C LEU A 15 -89.92 -26.15 -23.24
N SER A 16 -90.26 -27.25 -22.61
CA SER A 16 -89.45 -27.94 -21.64
C SER A 16 -88.13 -28.43 -22.25
N LEU A 17 -88.22 -29.06 -23.48
CA LEU A 17 -86.97 -29.45 -24.18
C LEU A 17 -86.09 -28.27 -24.55
N GLN A 18 -86.66 -27.17 -25.03
CA GLN A 18 -85.88 -25.95 -25.30
C GLN A 18 -85.22 -25.40 -24.06
N ASN A 19 -85.91 -25.37 -22.92
CA ASN A 19 -85.37 -24.95 -21.65
C ASN A 19 -84.25 -25.89 -21.20
N ILE A 20 -84.41 -27.21 -21.33
CA ILE A 20 -83.37 -28.19 -20.98
C ILE A 20 -82.13 -28.02 -21.86
N ALA A 21 -82.32 -27.86 -23.19
CA ALA A 21 -81.20 -27.59 -24.10
C ALA A 21 -80.45 -26.32 -23.78
N SER A 22 -81.15 -25.21 -23.50
CA SER A 22 -80.53 -23.97 -23.07
C SER A 22 -79.76 -24.09 -21.72
N GLN A 23 -80.29 -24.88 -20.78
CA GLN A 23 -79.59 -25.17 -19.53
C GLN A 23 -78.37 -26.07 -19.74
N GLN A 24 -78.44 -27.04 -20.67
CA GLN A 24 -77.32 -27.88 -21.06
C GLN A 24 -76.19 -27.05 -21.67
N ASP A 25 -76.51 -26.14 -22.56
CA ASP A 25 -75.52 -25.23 -23.18
C ASP A 25 -74.77 -24.41 -22.07
N ILE A 26 -75.52 -23.85 -21.10
CA ILE A 26 -74.92 -23.09 -19.97
C ILE A 26 -74.04 -24.00 -19.13
N VAL A 27 -74.47 -25.20 -18.77
CA VAL A 27 -73.72 -26.14 -17.96
C VAL A 27 -72.46 -26.63 -18.70
N GLN A 28 -72.59 -26.83 -20.03
CA GLN A 28 -71.49 -27.24 -20.90
C GLN A 28 -70.46 -26.18 -21.00
N ASP A 29 -70.84 -24.91 -21.17
CA ASP A 29 -69.94 -23.77 -21.16
C ASP A 29 -69.17 -23.64 -19.81
N ARG A 30 -69.88 -23.82 -18.68
CA ARG A 30 -69.27 -23.81 -17.35
C ARG A 30 -68.30 -24.96 -17.12
N LEU A 31 -68.61 -26.16 -17.62
CA LEU A 31 -67.75 -27.33 -17.60
C LEU A 31 -66.51 -27.13 -18.51
N ALA A 32 -66.69 -26.50 -19.68
CA ALA A 32 -65.62 -26.26 -20.62
C ALA A 32 -64.67 -25.15 -20.18
N THR A 33 -65.21 -24.09 -19.58
CA THR A 33 -64.46 -22.94 -19.15
C THR A 33 -63.97 -23.05 -17.68
N GLY A 34 -64.60 -23.89 -16.88
CA GLY A 34 -64.40 -23.94 -15.43
C GLY A 34 -65.03 -22.77 -14.69
N LEU A 35 -65.76 -21.89 -15.37
CA LEU A 35 -66.31 -20.65 -14.81
C LEU A 35 -67.83 -20.71 -14.74
N LYS A 36 -68.39 -20.35 -13.58
CA LYS A 36 -69.85 -20.09 -13.43
C LYS A 36 -70.23 -18.70 -13.94
N VAL A 37 -69.24 -17.75 -13.99
CA VAL A 37 -69.41 -16.41 -14.53
C VAL A 37 -68.20 -16.15 -15.46
N SER A 38 -68.43 -16.33 -16.76
CA SER A 38 -67.41 -16.17 -17.80
C SER A 38 -67.46 -14.77 -18.43
N SER A 39 -68.59 -14.10 -18.36
CA SER A 39 -68.80 -12.78 -18.94
C SER A 39 -69.64 -11.86 -18.05
N ALA A 40 -69.61 -10.54 -18.36
CA ALA A 40 -70.44 -9.56 -17.66
C ALA A 40 -71.98 -9.80 -17.87
N ILE A 41 -72.37 -10.59 -18.88
CA ILE A 41 -73.80 -10.94 -19.14
C ILE A 41 -74.28 -11.98 -18.14
N ASP A 42 -73.41 -12.87 -17.65
CA ASP A 42 -73.80 -13.95 -16.74
C ASP A 42 -74.13 -13.41 -15.35
N ASN A 43 -73.25 -12.56 -14.81
CA ASN A 43 -73.49 -11.85 -13.57
C ASN A 43 -72.55 -10.58 -13.50
N PRO A 44 -73.08 -9.41 -13.87
CA PRO A 44 -72.27 -8.18 -13.91
C PRO A 44 -71.55 -7.87 -12.61
N SER A 45 -72.23 -8.04 -11.48
CA SER A 45 -71.65 -7.71 -10.17
C SER A 45 -70.47 -8.63 -9.84
N SER A 46 -70.62 -9.94 -9.98
CA SER A 46 -69.55 -10.90 -9.71
C SER A 46 -68.38 -10.75 -10.70
N TYR A 47 -68.69 -10.52 -12.00
CA TYR A 47 -67.68 -10.35 -13.05
C TYR A 47 -66.79 -9.11 -12.80
N TYR A 48 -67.42 -7.92 -12.58
CA TYR A 48 -66.63 -6.70 -12.35
C TYR A 48 -65.90 -6.71 -11.02
N THR A 49 -66.47 -7.33 -9.97
CA THR A 49 -65.77 -7.49 -8.68
C THR A 49 -64.54 -8.39 -8.83
N ALA A 50 -64.67 -9.56 -9.49
CA ALA A 50 -63.57 -10.48 -9.74
C ALA A 50 -62.49 -9.84 -10.63
N SER A 51 -62.91 -9.12 -11.69
CA SER A 51 -61.99 -8.36 -12.55
C SER A 51 -61.22 -7.29 -11.76
N SER A 52 -61.89 -6.57 -10.87
CA SER A 52 -61.22 -5.59 -9.98
C SER A 52 -60.23 -6.25 -9.04
N LEU A 53 -60.59 -7.42 -8.44
CA LEU A 53 -59.67 -8.15 -7.57
C LEU A 53 -58.44 -8.66 -8.34
N ASN A 54 -58.63 -9.24 -9.52
CA ASN A 54 -57.56 -9.72 -10.40
C ASN A 54 -56.63 -8.58 -10.86
N ASN A 55 -57.19 -7.44 -11.27
CA ASN A 55 -56.37 -6.27 -11.65
C ASN A 55 -55.52 -5.81 -10.48
N ARG A 56 -56.09 -5.76 -9.26
CA ARG A 56 -55.37 -5.40 -8.06
C ARG A 56 -54.29 -6.41 -7.68
N ALA A 57 -54.57 -7.71 -7.84
CA ALA A 57 -53.56 -8.76 -7.64
C ALA A 57 -52.39 -8.62 -8.63
N ALA A 58 -52.69 -8.34 -9.91
CA ALA A 58 -51.69 -8.11 -10.95
C ALA A 58 -50.81 -6.87 -10.64
N ASP A 59 -51.44 -5.76 -10.21
CA ASP A 59 -50.71 -4.55 -9.81
C ASP A 59 -49.77 -4.81 -8.62
N LEU A 60 -50.24 -5.58 -7.62
CA LEU A 60 -49.44 -5.99 -6.47
C LEU A 60 -48.32 -6.95 -6.86
N THR A 61 -48.54 -7.84 -7.84
CA THR A 61 -47.47 -8.72 -8.36
C THR A 61 -46.35 -7.90 -9.02
N ALA A 62 -46.68 -6.88 -9.80
CA ALA A 62 -45.67 -5.96 -10.35
C ALA A 62 -44.91 -5.19 -9.27
N LEU A 63 -45.57 -4.83 -8.16
CA LEU A 63 -44.90 -4.21 -6.99
C LEU A 63 -44.02 -5.21 -6.25
N LEU A 64 -44.41 -6.48 -6.16
CA LEU A 64 -43.62 -7.55 -5.53
C LEU A 64 -42.26 -7.72 -6.25
N ASP A 65 -42.23 -7.64 -7.58
CA ASP A 65 -40.99 -7.65 -8.34
C ASP A 65 -40.08 -6.45 -7.97
N ALA A 66 -40.65 -5.26 -7.82
CA ALA A 66 -39.90 -4.08 -7.40
C ALA A 66 -39.39 -4.19 -5.96
N ILE A 67 -40.16 -4.76 -5.04
CA ILE A 67 -39.74 -5.05 -3.67
C ILE A 67 -38.58 -6.05 -3.67
N SER A 68 -38.67 -7.12 -4.46
CA SER A 68 -37.61 -8.12 -4.61
C SER A 68 -36.31 -7.53 -5.13
N GLN A 69 -36.36 -6.60 -6.10
CA GLN A 69 -35.20 -5.87 -6.59
C GLN A 69 -34.60 -4.96 -5.48
N GLY A 70 -35.45 -4.32 -4.69
CA GLY A 70 -35.01 -3.55 -3.54
C GLY A 70 -34.27 -4.40 -2.50
N ILE A 71 -34.75 -5.60 -2.24
CA ILE A 71 -34.07 -6.59 -1.38
C ILE A 71 -32.67 -6.94 -1.92
N GLN A 72 -32.54 -7.16 -3.24
CA GLN A 72 -31.24 -7.46 -3.85
C GLN A 72 -30.27 -6.28 -3.74
N THR A 73 -30.78 -5.04 -3.84
CA THR A 73 -29.95 -3.83 -3.64
C THR A 73 -29.41 -3.77 -2.21
N ILE A 74 -30.24 -4.07 -1.20
CA ILE A 74 -29.80 -4.09 0.20
C ILE A 74 -28.81 -5.23 0.44
N LYS A 75 -29.03 -6.42 -0.13
CA LYS A 75 -28.09 -7.54 -0.04
C LYS A 75 -26.72 -7.19 -0.63
N ALA A 76 -26.68 -6.58 -1.82
CA ALA A 76 -25.43 -6.14 -2.44
C ALA A 76 -24.67 -5.15 -1.54
N ALA A 77 -25.38 -4.19 -0.93
CA ALA A 77 -24.77 -3.27 0.01
C ALA A 77 -24.28 -3.97 1.29
N SER A 78 -25.03 -4.94 1.82
CA SER A 78 -24.64 -5.69 3.01
C SER A 78 -23.40 -6.56 2.77
N GLU A 79 -23.28 -7.21 1.62
CA GLU A 79 -22.07 -7.96 1.23
C GLU A 79 -20.87 -7.05 1.04
N GLY A 80 -21.08 -5.85 0.46
CA GLY A 80 -20.05 -4.82 0.37
C GLY A 80 -19.54 -4.39 1.74
N LEU A 81 -20.43 -4.16 2.71
CA LEU A 81 -20.07 -3.81 4.10
C LEU A 81 -19.34 -4.94 4.83
N GLU A 82 -19.73 -6.19 4.61
CA GLU A 82 -19.04 -7.34 5.20
C GLU A 82 -17.62 -7.46 4.64
N THR A 83 -17.46 -7.30 3.33
CA THR A 83 -16.16 -7.30 2.66
C THR A 83 -15.27 -6.16 3.16
N GLN A 84 -15.81 -4.93 3.28
CA GLN A 84 -15.10 -3.80 3.87
C GLN A 84 -14.69 -4.06 5.32
N SER A 85 -15.56 -4.66 6.13
CA SER A 85 -15.24 -5.05 7.52
C SER A 85 -14.07 -6.04 7.57
N ASN A 86 -13.98 -6.95 6.61
CA ASN A 86 -12.87 -7.88 6.49
C ASN A 86 -11.56 -7.17 6.11
N PHE A 87 -11.61 -6.24 5.16
CA PHE A 87 -10.44 -5.43 4.79
C PHE A 87 -9.97 -4.53 5.93
N ILE A 88 -10.88 -3.90 6.68
CA ILE A 88 -10.50 -3.11 7.86
C ILE A 88 -9.79 -3.98 8.91
N ARG A 89 -10.25 -5.21 9.15
CA ARG A 89 -9.55 -6.14 10.06
C ARG A 89 -8.17 -6.52 9.54
N GLN A 90 -8.01 -6.71 8.23
CA GLN A 90 -6.69 -6.94 7.64
C GLN A 90 -5.78 -5.72 7.79
N ALA A 91 -6.30 -4.51 7.56
CA ALA A 91 -5.57 -3.26 7.78
C ALA A 91 -5.13 -3.11 9.24
N GLN A 92 -6.00 -3.43 10.21
CA GLN A 92 -5.65 -3.43 11.63
C GLN A 92 -4.54 -4.44 11.95
N ALA A 93 -4.56 -5.64 11.35
CA ALA A 93 -3.50 -6.63 11.54
C ALA A 93 -2.16 -6.14 10.98
N VAL A 94 -2.16 -5.49 9.81
CA VAL A 94 -0.98 -4.87 9.21
C VAL A 94 -0.43 -3.76 10.11
N LEU A 95 -1.29 -2.87 10.63
CA LEU A 95 -0.87 -1.81 11.56
C LEU A 95 -0.32 -2.38 12.88
N ASN A 96 -0.90 -3.44 13.40
CA ASN A 96 -0.37 -4.10 14.61
C ASN A 96 1.05 -4.65 14.36
N THR A 97 1.28 -5.28 13.20
CA THR A 97 2.61 -5.75 12.82
C THR A 97 3.59 -4.57 12.68
N ALA A 98 3.16 -3.46 12.07
CA ALA A 98 3.95 -2.25 11.99
C ALA A 98 4.25 -1.66 13.37
N MET A 99 3.27 -1.67 14.28
CA MET A 99 3.45 -1.23 15.67
C MET A 99 4.44 -2.09 16.45
N GLU A 100 4.42 -3.40 16.25
CA GLU A 100 5.38 -4.33 16.88
C GLU A 100 6.81 -4.11 16.37
N LYS A 101 6.96 -3.80 15.07
CA LYS A 101 8.27 -3.44 14.48
C LYS A 101 8.77 -2.06 14.91
N SER A 102 7.87 -1.13 15.21
CA SER A 102 8.22 0.20 15.69
C SER A 102 8.70 0.12 17.14
N GLN A 103 9.92 0.59 17.40
CA GLN A 103 10.44 0.61 18.78
C GLN A 103 9.60 1.52 19.68
N SER A 104 9.44 1.12 20.92
CA SER A 104 8.72 1.92 21.91
C SER A 104 9.57 3.12 22.36
N VAL A 105 8.96 4.30 22.48
CA VAL A 105 9.60 5.45 23.12
C VAL A 105 9.67 5.19 24.63
N ILE A 106 10.90 5.10 25.17
CA ILE A 106 11.15 4.85 26.58
C ILE A 106 11.18 6.16 27.36
N ALA A 107 11.87 7.17 26.81
CA ALA A 107 11.97 8.48 27.44
C ALA A 107 12.10 9.60 26.39
N VAL A 108 11.59 10.77 26.76
CA VAL A 108 11.83 12.04 26.07
C VAL A 108 12.70 12.88 27.00
N VAL A 109 13.89 13.26 26.55
CA VAL A 109 14.92 13.87 27.38
C VAL A 109 15.31 15.25 26.86
N ASN A 110 15.57 16.19 27.76
CA ASN A 110 15.86 17.57 27.43
C ASN A 110 17.26 18.05 27.91
N ASN A 111 17.97 17.20 28.64
CA ASN A 111 19.30 17.51 29.18
C ASN A 111 20.11 16.23 29.44
N GLU A 112 21.39 16.44 29.74
CA GLU A 112 22.36 15.38 30.00
C GLU A 112 21.93 14.45 31.16
N THR A 113 21.47 15.01 32.27
CA THR A 113 21.09 14.22 33.46
C THR A 113 19.90 13.31 33.15
N GLU A 114 18.85 13.83 32.52
CA GLU A 114 17.69 13.05 32.10
C GLU A 114 18.07 11.90 31.16
N LEU A 115 18.99 12.16 30.21
CA LEU A 115 19.45 11.13 29.28
C LEU A 115 20.21 10.02 30.01
N LEU A 116 21.14 10.37 30.88
CA LEU A 116 21.93 9.39 31.63
C LEU A 116 21.07 8.56 32.59
N GLU A 117 20.12 9.19 33.29
CA GLU A 117 19.17 8.49 34.15
C GLU A 117 18.30 7.52 33.34
N ALA A 118 17.77 7.97 32.21
CA ALA A 118 16.93 7.16 31.33
C ALA A 118 17.69 5.95 30.77
N LEU A 119 18.90 6.13 30.25
CA LEU A 119 19.74 5.06 29.70
C LEU A 119 20.14 4.02 30.75
N ASN A 120 20.36 4.46 32.00
CA ASN A 120 20.68 3.57 33.11
C ASN A 120 19.58 2.54 33.43
N THR A 121 18.33 2.81 33.06
CA THR A 121 17.24 1.83 33.20
C THR A 121 17.51 0.53 32.43
N GLY A 122 18.31 0.59 31.37
CA GLY A 122 18.68 -0.54 30.54
C GLY A 122 17.54 -1.06 29.66
N GLN A 123 16.42 -0.35 29.56
CA GLN A 123 15.30 -0.75 28.72
C GLN A 123 15.66 -0.58 27.24
N GLU A 124 15.33 -1.59 26.43
CA GLU A 124 15.44 -1.51 24.98
C GLU A 124 14.34 -0.60 24.41
N GLY A 125 14.68 0.25 23.44
CA GLY A 125 13.74 1.16 22.79
C GLY A 125 14.34 2.53 22.47
N LEU A 126 13.47 3.48 22.15
CA LEU A 126 13.88 4.82 21.70
C LEU A 126 13.95 5.82 22.85
N TYR A 127 15.04 6.57 22.87
CA TYR A 127 15.27 7.72 23.74
C TYR A 127 15.27 8.97 22.85
N VAL A 128 14.27 9.81 23.01
CA VAL A 128 14.07 10.99 22.14
C VAL A 128 14.76 12.19 22.72
N ILE A 129 15.70 12.75 21.98
CA ILE A 129 16.41 13.98 22.32
C ILE A 129 15.56 15.18 21.90
N ASN A 130 14.91 15.83 22.86
CA ASN A 130 13.95 16.90 22.60
C ASN A 130 14.55 18.31 22.67
N ALA A 131 15.77 18.44 23.15
CA ALA A 131 16.53 19.69 23.21
C ALA A 131 18.02 19.43 22.96
N ASP A 132 18.79 20.48 22.66
CA ASP A 132 20.22 20.36 22.49
C ASP A 132 20.90 19.95 23.82
N ILE A 133 21.77 18.94 23.75
CA ILE A 133 22.51 18.42 24.90
C ILE A 133 24.00 18.59 24.65
N SER A 134 24.68 19.23 25.59
CA SER A 134 26.15 19.37 25.58
C SER A 134 26.73 18.62 26.75
N PHE A 135 27.62 17.67 26.48
CA PHE A 135 28.33 16.92 27.48
C PHE A 135 29.60 17.67 27.89
N SER A 136 29.80 17.71 29.19
CA SER A 136 31.05 18.24 29.77
C SER A 136 32.22 17.28 29.50
N ASP A 137 33.44 17.76 29.73
CA ASP A 137 34.67 17.02 29.48
C ASP A 137 34.65 15.60 30.08
N ASN A 138 35.15 14.61 29.31
CA ASN A 138 35.36 13.22 29.71
C ASN A 138 34.11 12.40 30.01
N LEU A 139 32.99 12.68 29.35
CA LEU A 139 31.75 11.91 29.51
C LEU A 139 31.44 11.12 28.26
N SER A 140 31.25 9.79 28.42
CA SER A 140 30.77 8.89 27.38
C SER A 140 29.35 8.44 27.69
N ILE A 141 28.57 8.29 26.66
CA ILE A 141 27.24 7.66 26.75
C ILE A 141 27.35 6.22 26.26
N GLU A 142 26.96 5.26 27.08
CA GLU A 142 26.89 3.86 26.67
C GLU A 142 25.45 3.47 26.33
N LEU A 143 25.21 3.11 25.07
CA LEU A 143 23.97 2.50 24.62
C LEU A 143 24.09 0.98 24.71
N LYS A 144 23.29 0.38 25.59
CA LYS A 144 23.16 -1.08 25.65
C LYS A 144 22.49 -1.59 24.38
N LYS A 145 22.62 -2.88 24.12
CA LYS A 145 22.00 -3.50 22.95
C LYS A 145 20.51 -3.17 22.86
N GLY A 146 20.06 -2.68 21.70
CA GLY A 146 18.67 -2.32 21.45
C GLY A 146 18.22 -0.96 21.97
N GLN A 147 19.07 -0.21 22.71
CA GLN A 147 18.80 1.18 23.04
C GLN A 147 19.16 2.08 21.86
N SER A 148 18.31 3.05 21.55
CA SER A 148 18.45 3.90 20.36
C SER A 148 18.20 5.37 20.68
N LEU A 149 18.95 6.27 20.03
CA LEU A 149 18.79 7.72 20.17
C LEU A 149 18.16 8.30 18.92
N VAL A 150 17.11 9.09 19.08
CA VAL A 150 16.45 9.78 17.97
C VAL A 150 16.17 11.23 18.29
N GLY A 151 16.17 12.10 17.27
CA GLY A 151 15.88 13.53 17.44
C GLY A 151 14.40 13.81 17.69
N ALA A 152 14.09 15.05 18.09
CA ALA A 152 12.74 15.53 18.40
C ALA A 152 11.74 15.35 17.25
N ARG A 153 12.20 15.34 16.01
CA ARG A 153 11.38 15.11 14.81
C ARG A 153 10.65 13.75 14.82
N TYR A 154 11.14 12.79 15.59
CA TYR A 154 10.44 11.52 15.80
C TYR A 154 9.04 11.68 16.42
N LEU A 155 8.89 12.65 17.33
CA LEU A 155 7.59 12.95 17.96
C LEU A 155 6.75 13.93 17.15
N ASN A 156 7.41 14.88 16.46
CA ASN A 156 6.77 15.93 15.69
C ASN A 156 7.66 16.29 14.50
N GLU A 157 7.22 16.00 13.29
CA GLU A 157 7.96 16.27 12.04
C GLU A 157 8.38 17.73 11.86
N ASN A 158 7.67 18.67 12.50
CA ASN A 158 7.95 20.10 12.47
C ASN A 158 8.82 20.56 13.65
N ALA A 159 9.30 19.65 14.50
CA ALA A 159 10.20 20.02 15.58
C ALA A 159 11.53 20.55 15.04
N ALA A 160 12.17 21.45 15.81
CA ALA A 160 13.51 21.90 15.50
C ALA A 160 14.49 20.72 15.52
N GLN A 161 15.54 20.80 14.69
CA GLN A 161 16.63 19.84 14.71
C GLN A 161 17.36 19.91 16.05
N THR A 162 17.63 18.76 16.66
CA THR A 162 18.31 18.67 17.95
C THR A 162 19.76 18.24 17.77
N LYS A 163 20.63 18.74 18.65
CA LYS A 163 22.06 18.52 18.59
C LYS A 163 22.60 17.89 19.89
N ILE A 164 23.56 16.98 19.72
CA ILE A 164 24.38 16.47 20.83
C ILE A 164 25.81 16.90 20.59
N SER A 165 26.45 17.54 21.59
CA SER A 165 27.82 18.02 21.51
C SER A 165 28.69 17.35 22.56
N PHE A 166 29.87 16.86 22.15
CA PHE A 166 30.88 16.27 23.00
C PHE A 166 32.16 17.12 22.96
N ASN A 167 32.79 17.32 24.12
CA ASN A 167 34.10 17.96 24.22
C ASN A 167 35.17 16.91 24.53
N PHE A 168 36.04 16.64 23.55
CA PHE A 168 37.15 15.68 23.65
C PHE A 168 38.51 16.35 23.89
N VAL A 169 38.55 17.62 24.17
CA VAL A 169 39.78 18.31 24.49
C VAL A 169 40.36 17.75 25.80
N ASN A 170 41.57 17.20 25.74
CA ASN A 170 42.24 16.46 26.84
C ASN A 170 41.53 15.17 27.30
N SER A 171 40.59 14.64 26.55
CA SER A 171 39.88 13.40 26.86
C SER A 171 40.43 12.21 26.07
N GLN A 172 40.37 11.00 26.67
CA GLN A 172 40.68 9.73 25.99
C GLN A 172 39.39 8.95 25.65
N ASP A 173 38.23 9.47 25.98
CA ASP A 173 36.96 8.77 25.84
C ASP A 173 36.31 9.06 24.49
N SER A 174 35.48 8.12 24.02
CA SER A 174 34.58 8.32 22.88
C SER A 174 33.24 8.86 23.36
N GLY A 175 32.49 9.55 22.49
CA GLY A 175 31.20 10.14 22.84
C GLY A 175 30.11 9.11 23.11
N ILE A 176 29.73 8.35 22.10
CA ILE A 176 28.67 7.35 22.17
C ILE A 176 29.26 5.96 21.95
N LEU A 177 29.11 5.09 22.94
CA LEU A 177 29.54 3.69 22.88
C LEU A 177 28.34 2.81 22.50
N LEU A 178 28.46 1.95 21.47
CA LEU A 178 27.38 1.10 20.98
C LEU A 178 27.65 -0.38 21.28
N ASN A 179 26.64 -1.07 21.80
CA ASN A 179 26.73 -2.51 22.10
C ASN A 179 25.93 -3.40 21.12
N GLY A 180 25.50 -2.85 19.99
CA GLY A 180 24.85 -3.55 18.89
C GLY A 180 23.33 -3.38 18.82
N ASN A 181 22.80 -3.48 17.61
CA ASN A 181 21.40 -3.24 17.30
C ASN A 181 20.89 -1.87 17.81
N ASN A 182 21.74 -0.85 17.73
CA ASN A 182 21.42 0.51 18.14
C ASN A 182 21.07 1.34 16.90
N LEU A 183 20.03 2.17 16.99
CA LEU A 183 19.69 3.18 16.00
C LEU A 183 20.06 4.56 16.52
N ILE A 184 20.75 5.35 15.70
CA ILE A 184 20.92 6.79 15.90
C ILE A 184 20.34 7.50 14.70
N SER A 185 19.35 8.37 14.91
CA SER A 185 18.58 8.98 13.81
C SER A 185 18.19 10.43 14.09
N ASP A 186 18.15 11.22 13.01
CA ASP A 186 17.61 12.59 13.00
C ASP A 186 18.25 13.52 14.04
N LEU A 187 19.55 13.42 14.19
CA LEU A 187 20.36 14.22 15.13
C LEU A 187 21.50 14.93 14.39
N ASP A 188 21.88 16.10 14.90
CA ASP A 188 23.19 16.70 14.65
C ASP A 188 24.12 16.30 15.79
N ILE A 189 25.31 15.78 15.48
CA ILE A 189 26.27 15.34 16.49
C ILE A 189 27.61 16.04 16.26
N GLU A 190 28.07 16.75 17.25
CA GLU A 190 29.32 17.52 17.20
C GLU A 190 30.37 16.93 18.12
N GLY A 191 31.58 16.80 17.61
CA GLY A 191 32.77 16.47 18.40
C GLY A 191 33.81 17.58 18.31
N ILE A 192 34.12 18.20 19.44
CA ILE A 192 35.22 19.18 19.56
C ILE A 192 36.45 18.44 20.07
N THR A 193 37.56 18.48 19.33
CA THR A 193 38.76 17.71 19.65
C THR A 193 40.05 18.51 19.41
N ASP A 194 41.06 18.23 20.22
CA ASP A 194 42.43 18.71 20.01
C ASP A 194 43.34 17.68 19.31
N THR A 195 42.77 16.58 18.83
CA THR A 195 43.46 15.49 18.12
C THR A 195 44.58 14.77 18.90
N ARG A 196 44.66 14.91 20.20
CA ARG A 196 45.73 14.27 21.02
C ARG A 196 45.47 12.79 21.30
N ASN A 197 44.28 12.28 21.04
CA ASN A 197 43.87 10.93 21.41
C ASN A 197 43.16 10.23 20.27
N GLU A 198 43.24 8.88 20.25
CA GLU A 198 42.51 8.02 19.29
C GLU A 198 41.03 7.89 19.66
N ASN A 199 40.25 8.95 19.50
CA ASN A 199 38.85 9.04 19.91
C ASN A 199 37.89 9.02 18.72
N ALA A 200 36.62 8.87 19.03
CA ALA A 200 35.54 8.96 18.05
C ALA A 200 34.28 9.58 18.66
N ILE A 201 33.46 10.23 17.83
CA ILE A 201 32.12 10.65 18.25
C ILE A 201 31.27 9.42 18.55
N ILE A 202 31.28 8.42 17.66
CA ILE A 202 30.63 7.12 17.87
C ILE A 202 31.65 6.00 17.83
N HIS A 203 31.63 5.14 18.83
CA HIS A 203 32.49 3.96 18.95
C HIS A 203 31.60 2.70 18.99
N GLY A 204 31.68 1.86 17.95
CA GLY A 204 30.82 0.68 17.80
C GLY A 204 31.29 -0.54 18.60
N GLN A 205 32.40 -0.49 19.33
CA GLN A 205 32.93 -1.58 20.18
C GLN A 205 32.98 -2.95 19.51
N GLN A 206 33.22 -3.00 18.20
CA GLN A 206 33.15 -4.22 17.35
C GLN A 206 31.76 -4.86 17.31
N SER A 207 30.71 -4.15 17.69
CA SER A 207 29.32 -4.60 17.60
C SER A 207 28.77 -4.46 16.19
N SER A 208 27.68 -5.17 15.89
CA SER A 208 27.00 -5.14 14.58
C SER A 208 25.51 -4.81 14.71
N GLY A 209 24.86 -4.58 13.58
CA GLY A 209 23.45 -4.25 13.53
C GLY A 209 23.13 -2.81 13.95
N ASN A 210 24.15 -1.94 13.99
CA ASN A 210 23.95 -0.52 14.27
C ASN A 210 23.48 0.21 13.02
N ILE A 211 22.55 1.15 13.20
CA ILE A 211 21.95 1.93 12.11
C ILE A 211 22.24 3.42 12.36
N LEU A 212 22.79 4.08 11.34
CA LEU A 212 22.96 5.52 11.29
C LEU A 212 22.03 6.08 10.21
N GLN A 213 21.10 6.98 10.61
CA GLN A 213 20.07 7.48 9.71
C GLN A 213 19.88 8.99 9.85
N ASN A 214 19.91 9.73 8.73
CA ASN A 214 19.62 11.16 8.68
C ASN A 214 20.43 12.00 9.68
N LEU A 215 21.73 11.73 9.75
CA LEU A 215 22.63 12.34 10.72
C LEU A 215 23.55 13.39 10.08
N ASN A 216 23.92 14.37 10.87
CA ASN A 216 24.97 15.30 10.52
C ASN A 216 26.05 15.28 11.62
N PHE A 217 27.23 14.75 11.28
CA PHE A 217 28.40 14.79 12.15
C PHE A 217 29.24 16.02 11.81
N SER A 218 29.59 16.78 12.84
CA SER A 218 30.55 17.89 12.74
C SER A 218 31.75 17.60 13.60
N ILE A 219 32.93 17.48 12.97
CA ILE A 219 34.20 17.39 13.66
C ILE A 219 34.80 18.80 13.70
N ASN A 220 34.88 19.37 14.88
CA ASN A 220 35.53 20.64 15.08
C ASN A 220 36.89 20.39 15.76
N SER A 221 37.94 20.25 14.96
CA SER A 221 39.27 19.97 15.45
C SER A 221 40.07 21.26 15.57
N GLU A 222 40.51 21.59 16.78
CA GLU A 222 41.46 22.69 17.01
C GLU A 222 42.83 22.27 16.48
N ALA A 223 43.47 23.14 15.72
CA ALA A 223 44.82 22.90 15.20
C ALA A 223 45.84 22.92 16.32
N ASP A 224 46.45 21.76 16.63
CA ASP A 224 47.63 21.72 17.45
C ASP A 224 48.85 21.34 16.58
N ALA A 225 49.90 22.14 16.65
CA ALA A 225 51.16 21.95 15.97
C ALA A 225 52.02 20.79 16.52
N SER A 226 51.44 19.91 17.35
CA SER A 226 52.17 18.79 17.93
C SER A 226 52.38 17.67 16.88
N THR A 227 53.57 17.08 16.89
CA THR A 227 54.03 16.02 15.99
C THR A 227 53.42 14.64 16.29
N ASP A 228 52.32 14.58 16.99
CA ASP A 228 51.73 13.33 17.45
C ASP A 228 50.66 12.84 16.46
N ASN A 229 50.92 11.71 15.78
CA ASN A 229 50.07 11.08 14.74
C ASN A 229 48.81 10.44 15.32
N ARG A 230 48.01 11.13 16.10
CA ARG A 230 46.77 10.58 16.67
C ARG A 230 45.57 10.83 15.78
N THR A 231 44.68 9.87 15.79
CA THR A 231 43.57 9.78 14.85
C THR A 231 42.25 10.05 15.55
N PHE A 232 41.51 11.06 15.13
CA PHE A 232 40.11 11.26 15.51
C PHE A 232 39.16 10.83 14.37
N SER A 233 38.04 10.23 14.72
CA SER A 233 37.08 9.74 13.72
C SER A 233 35.64 10.14 14.08
N ALA A 234 34.77 10.34 13.09
CA ALA A 234 33.35 10.48 13.39
C ALA A 234 32.80 9.15 13.92
N VAL A 235 33.15 8.04 13.28
CA VAL A 235 32.69 6.70 13.64
C VAL A 235 33.87 5.73 13.65
N ARG A 236 33.97 4.90 14.70
CA ARG A 236 35.08 3.94 14.88
C ARG A 236 34.57 2.57 15.32
N LEU A 237 35.19 1.50 14.81
CA LEU A 237 35.06 0.09 15.21
C LEU A 237 33.61 -0.42 15.30
N GLY A 238 33.12 -1.08 14.27
CA GLY A 238 31.81 -1.73 14.27
C GLY A 238 31.20 -1.93 12.91
N GLY A 239 30.03 -2.58 12.86
CA GLY A 239 29.22 -2.76 11.68
C GLY A 239 28.06 -1.75 11.67
N PHE A 240 27.90 -1.05 10.56
CA PHE A 240 26.93 0.03 10.40
C PHE A 240 26.13 -0.07 9.11
N ASP A 241 24.81 0.01 9.24
CA ASP A 241 23.86 0.21 8.14
C ASP A 241 23.59 1.72 8.03
N ILE A 242 23.86 2.30 6.86
CA ILE A 242 23.54 3.70 6.57
C ILE A 242 22.19 3.77 5.88
N ARG A 243 21.29 4.60 6.43
CA ARG A 243 19.94 4.84 5.88
C ARG A 243 19.69 6.33 5.73
N GLY A 244 18.88 6.72 4.71
CA GLY A 244 18.70 8.12 4.36
C GLY A 244 20.03 8.80 4.08
N THR A 245 20.20 10.07 4.49
CA THR A 245 21.43 10.83 4.29
C THR A 245 22.22 10.94 5.59
N VAL A 246 23.49 10.53 5.56
CA VAL A 246 24.46 10.74 6.65
C VAL A 246 25.58 11.63 6.14
N ASN A 247 25.78 12.76 6.80
CA ASN A 247 26.84 13.72 6.52
C ASN A 247 27.93 13.67 7.60
N ILE A 248 29.18 13.74 7.18
CA ILE A 248 30.34 13.89 8.08
C ILE A 248 31.18 15.05 7.57
N ILE A 249 31.34 16.07 8.37
CA ILE A 249 32.06 17.30 8.00
C ILE A 249 33.16 17.56 9.03
N ASP A 250 34.43 17.55 8.60
CA ASP A 250 35.55 18.09 9.33
C ASP A 250 35.65 19.59 9.02
N SER A 251 35.27 20.42 9.98
CA SER A 251 35.28 21.88 9.85
C SER A 251 36.63 22.52 10.21
N GLY A 252 37.62 21.72 10.61
CA GLY A 252 38.93 22.23 10.94
C GLY A 252 39.76 22.73 9.73
N GLU A 253 40.92 23.35 9.99
CA GLU A 253 41.81 23.83 8.93
C GLU A 253 42.32 22.70 8.05
N ILE A 254 42.54 22.99 6.75
CA ILE A 254 43.09 22.01 5.83
C ILE A 254 44.53 21.71 6.20
N GLY A 255 44.87 20.44 6.43
CA GLY A 255 46.20 20.00 6.78
C GLY A 255 47.21 20.15 5.65
N ASP A 256 48.27 20.90 5.84
CA ASP A 256 49.36 21.14 4.88
C ASP A 256 50.64 20.36 5.19
N GLY A 257 50.71 19.70 6.35
CA GLY A 257 51.87 18.93 6.82
C GLY A 257 52.99 19.74 7.43
N SER A 258 52.84 21.07 7.49
CA SER A 258 53.85 21.96 8.06
C SER A 258 53.43 22.57 9.40
N SER A 259 52.23 23.08 9.45
CA SER A 259 51.61 23.68 10.64
C SER A 259 50.42 22.90 11.18
N VAL A 260 49.77 22.13 10.30
CA VAL A 260 48.59 21.30 10.62
C VAL A 260 48.82 19.86 10.15
N ASN A 261 49.18 18.97 11.07
CA ASN A 261 49.46 17.55 10.81
C ASN A 261 48.48 16.68 11.61
N ARG A 262 47.23 16.74 11.28
CA ARG A 262 46.18 15.96 11.97
C ARG A 262 45.60 14.88 11.06
N GLN A 263 45.22 13.79 11.67
CA GLN A 263 44.52 12.70 10.99
C GLN A 263 43.07 12.67 11.48
N THR A 264 42.16 13.02 10.59
CA THR A 264 40.72 12.91 10.84
C THR A 264 40.11 11.98 9.83
N ASN A 265 39.20 11.08 10.25
CA ASN A 265 38.54 10.14 9.40
C ASN A 265 37.03 10.22 9.56
N GLY A 266 36.30 9.96 8.50
CA GLY A 266 34.88 9.76 8.58
C GLY A 266 34.58 8.46 9.34
N PHE A 267 35.00 7.32 8.79
CA PHE A 267 34.92 6.01 9.42
C PHE A 267 36.33 5.41 9.61
N TYR A 268 36.54 4.77 10.75
CA TYR A 268 37.77 4.07 11.04
C TYR A 268 37.52 2.64 11.52
N ALA A 269 38.05 1.64 10.78
CA ALA A 269 37.91 0.22 11.06
C ALA A 269 36.45 -0.24 11.19
N CYS A 270 35.61 0.19 10.24
CA CYS A 270 34.18 -0.11 10.21
C CYS A 270 33.80 -0.98 9.00
N ASP A 271 32.83 -1.84 9.20
CA ASP A 271 32.10 -2.49 8.11
C ASP A 271 30.80 -1.71 7.84
N ILE A 272 30.67 -1.14 6.63
CA ILE A 272 29.61 -0.20 6.30
C ILE A 272 28.78 -0.78 5.14
N THR A 273 27.45 -0.75 5.30
CA THR A 273 26.53 -1.09 4.23
C THR A 273 25.61 0.09 3.92
N LEU A 274 25.49 0.44 2.65
CA LEU A 274 24.53 1.40 2.14
C LEU A 274 23.56 0.66 1.22
N SER A 275 22.25 0.82 1.42
CA SER A 275 21.22 0.17 0.60
C SER A 275 20.04 1.11 0.31
N GLY A 276 19.21 0.77 -0.69
CA GLY A 276 18.11 1.60 -1.12
C GLY A 276 18.58 2.90 -1.76
N ASN A 277 18.12 4.03 -1.26
CA ASN A 277 18.54 5.37 -1.70
C ASN A 277 19.50 6.05 -0.68
N ALA A 278 20.18 5.27 0.15
CA ALA A 278 21.08 5.81 1.19
C ALA A 278 22.22 6.64 0.58
N LYS A 279 22.56 7.72 1.27
CA LYS A 279 23.66 8.61 0.88
C LYS A 279 24.63 8.79 2.06
N LEU A 280 25.89 8.56 1.79
CA LEU A 280 26.96 8.87 2.73
C LEU A 280 27.85 9.95 2.12
N ASN A 281 27.87 11.11 2.75
CA ASN A 281 28.62 12.27 2.31
C ASN A 281 29.69 12.59 3.35
N ILE A 282 30.95 12.63 2.93
CA ILE A 282 32.08 12.82 3.84
C ILE A 282 33.00 13.93 3.32
N LYS A 283 33.29 14.93 4.15
CA LYS A 283 34.29 15.98 3.89
C LYS A 283 35.34 15.97 4.98
N MET A 284 36.59 15.67 4.59
CA MET A 284 37.73 15.61 5.50
C MET A 284 38.78 16.66 5.14
N ASN A 285 39.31 17.34 6.14
CA ASN A 285 40.35 18.37 6.01
C ASN A 285 41.71 17.98 6.63
N GLY A 286 41.77 16.85 7.35
CA GLY A 286 43.01 16.38 7.95
C GLY A 286 44.13 16.09 6.95
N PHE A 287 45.41 16.32 7.30
CA PHE A 287 46.56 16.11 6.41
C PHE A 287 46.62 14.66 5.87
N TRP A 288 46.43 13.67 6.74
CA TRP A 288 46.32 12.24 6.42
C TRP A 288 44.86 11.74 6.44
N GLY A 289 43.90 12.66 6.42
CA GLY A 289 42.48 12.31 6.55
C GLY A 289 41.99 11.35 5.47
N ALA A 290 41.21 10.35 5.88
CA ALA A 290 40.51 9.48 4.94
C ALA A 290 38.99 9.58 5.15
N GLY A 291 38.26 9.51 4.07
CA GLY A 291 36.80 9.35 4.19
C GLY A 291 36.48 8.07 4.95
N ILE A 292 37.03 6.95 4.48
CA ILE A 292 36.90 5.64 5.15
C ILE A 292 38.28 4.99 5.25
N TYR A 293 38.65 4.62 6.47
CA TYR A 293 39.97 4.05 6.79
C TYR A 293 39.79 2.68 7.45
N PHE A 294 40.34 1.59 6.86
CA PHE A 294 40.15 0.18 7.23
C PHE A 294 38.69 -0.32 7.14
N GLY A 295 38.52 -1.64 7.09
CA GLY A 295 37.24 -2.30 7.09
C GLY A 295 36.69 -2.62 5.72
N SER A 296 35.37 -2.80 5.59
CA SER A 296 34.68 -3.07 4.33
C SER A 296 33.53 -2.10 4.08
N THR A 297 33.32 -1.79 2.81
CA THR A 297 32.20 -0.90 2.41
C THR A 297 31.44 -1.54 1.26
N ILE A 298 30.12 -1.68 1.43
CA ILE A 298 29.22 -2.31 0.47
C ILE A 298 28.11 -1.32 0.10
N LEU A 299 27.98 -1.04 -1.21
CA LEU A 299 26.89 -0.25 -1.77
C LEU A 299 25.96 -1.15 -2.57
N LYS A 300 24.64 -0.97 -2.42
CA LYS A 300 23.60 -1.72 -3.14
C LYS A 300 22.49 -0.77 -3.60
N ASP A 301 21.68 -1.25 -4.55
CA ASP A 301 20.52 -0.54 -5.10
C ASP A 301 20.92 0.81 -5.74
N ASN A 302 20.34 1.93 -5.29
CA ASN A 302 20.64 3.28 -5.76
C ASN A 302 21.49 4.08 -4.76
N ALA A 303 22.19 3.41 -3.85
CA ALA A 303 22.97 4.07 -2.82
C ALA A 303 24.12 4.91 -3.42
N SER A 304 24.46 6.01 -2.75
CA SER A 304 25.57 6.86 -3.17
C SER A 304 26.57 7.14 -2.05
N LEU A 305 27.86 7.14 -2.43
CA LEU A 305 28.96 7.49 -1.57
C LEU A 305 29.73 8.66 -2.18
N ASN A 306 29.73 9.80 -1.50
CA ASN A 306 30.37 11.05 -1.92
C ASN A 306 31.45 11.44 -0.91
N ILE A 307 32.70 11.48 -1.32
CA ILE A 307 33.82 11.81 -0.46
C ILE A 307 34.67 12.93 -1.04
N GLU A 308 34.85 14.00 -0.25
CA GLU A 308 35.84 15.03 -0.49
C GLU A 308 36.92 14.97 0.59
N SER A 309 38.17 14.82 0.18
CA SER A 309 39.31 14.88 1.10
C SER A 309 40.30 15.95 0.65
N ASN A 310 40.43 17.02 1.46
CA ASN A 310 41.15 18.22 1.10
C ASN A 310 42.61 18.22 1.58
N GLY A 311 42.97 17.39 2.53
CA GLY A 311 44.35 17.28 3.05
C GLY A 311 45.34 16.88 1.95
N ALA A 312 46.61 17.25 2.12
CA ALA A 312 47.65 17.01 1.11
C ALA A 312 47.89 15.52 0.84
N HIS A 313 47.67 14.65 1.81
CA HIS A 313 47.66 13.17 1.69
C HIS A 313 46.31 12.58 2.03
N GLY A 314 45.22 13.33 1.79
CA GLY A 314 43.88 12.86 2.07
C GLY A 314 43.34 11.87 1.00
N TYR A 315 42.86 10.72 1.40
CA TYR A 315 42.30 9.69 0.53
C TYR A 315 40.79 9.59 0.69
N ALA A 316 40.09 9.17 -0.36
CA ALA A 316 38.69 8.81 -0.23
C ALA A 316 38.54 7.51 0.58
N LEU A 317 39.26 6.48 0.17
CA LEU A 317 39.36 5.20 0.86
C LEU A 317 40.84 4.92 1.16
N ASN A 318 41.12 4.41 2.36
CA ASN A 318 42.45 3.96 2.74
C ASN A 318 42.33 2.58 3.42
N GLU A 319 43.04 1.57 2.88
CA GLU A 319 43.06 0.18 3.37
C GLU A 319 41.64 -0.43 3.56
N ASN A 320 40.73 -0.15 2.62
CA ASN A 320 39.33 -0.58 2.68
C ASN A 320 39.01 -1.57 1.55
N ARG A 321 38.19 -2.59 1.85
CA ARG A 321 37.56 -3.48 0.86
C ARG A 321 36.29 -2.83 0.37
N PHE A 322 36.20 -2.56 -0.90
CA PHE A 322 35.08 -1.83 -1.46
C PHE A 322 34.32 -2.66 -2.50
N TYR A 323 33.00 -2.73 -2.35
CA TYR A 323 32.11 -3.44 -3.25
C TYR A 323 30.90 -2.58 -3.61
N ALA A 324 30.63 -2.42 -4.88
CA ALA A 324 29.47 -1.68 -5.39
C ALA A 324 28.64 -2.58 -6.32
N PHE A 325 27.33 -2.54 -6.15
CA PHE A 325 26.34 -3.34 -6.86
C PHE A 325 25.21 -2.47 -7.41
N ASP A 326 24.40 -3.03 -8.31
CA ASP A 326 23.19 -2.44 -8.88
C ASP A 326 23.43 -1.10 -9.60
N ASP A 327 22.65 -0.07 -9.29
CA ASP A 327 22.76 1.28 -9.86
C ASP A 327 23.49 2.26 -8.92
N SER A 328 24.29 1.75 -7.98
CA SER A 328 24.98 2.57 -6.99
C SER A 328 25.99 3.55 -7.62
N ARG A 329 26.18 4.70 -6.95
CA ARG A 329 27.03 5.78 -7.44
C ARG A 329 28.15 6.12 -6.44
N ILE A 330 29.36 6.25 -6.95
CA ILE A 330 30.56 6.58 -6.18
C ILE A 330 31.17 7.85 -6.75
N ASN A 331 31.36 8.87 -5.93
CA ASN A 331 31.96 10.14 -6.31
C ASN A 331 33.06 10.52 -5.32
N PHE A 332 34.31 10.49 -5.77
CA PHE A 332 35.45 10.84 -4.95
C PHE A 332 36.20 12.07 -5.51
N ASN A 333 36.41 13.07 -4.66
CA ASN A 333 37.23 14.25 -4.91
C ASN A 333 38.34 14.31 -3.86
N SER A 334 39.47 13.61 -4.10
CA SER A 334 40.45 13.34 -3.04
C SER A 334 41.87 13.15 -3.58
N GLY A 335 42.79 12.71 -2.75
CA GLY A 335 44.12 12.27 -3.18
C GLY A 335 44.12 10.98 -4.01
N GLY A 336 43.06 10.21 -3.91
CA GLY A 336 42.85 8.94 -4.62
C GLY A 336 42.28 7.84 -3.74
N VAL A 337 42.26 6.63 -4.27
CA VAL A 337 41.89 5.40 -3.55
C VAL A 337 43.18 4.65 -3.20
N HIS A 338 43.45 4.49 -1.94
CA HIS A 338 44.58 3.74 -1.41
C HIS A 338 44.05 2.51 -0.70
N SER A 339 43.88 1.42 -1.44
CA SER A 339 43.38 0.16 -0.88
C SER A 339 44.41 -0.95 -1.08
N HIS A 340 44.80 -1.60 -0.01
CA HIS A 340 45.69 -2.77 -0.07
C HIS A 340 44.95 -4.05 -0.51
N GLU A 341 43.63 -3.98 -0.70
CA GLU A 341 42.82 -5.15 -1.04
C GLU A 341 42.03 -4.93 -2.35
N ILE A 342 40.72 -4.81 -2.30
CA ILE A 342 39.86 -4.88 -3.47
C ILE A 342 39.00 -3.61 -3.62
N PHE A 343 38.83 -3.16 -4.88
CA PHE A 343 37.83 -2.19 -5.28
C PHE A 343 37.03 -2.80 -6.42
N GLN A 344 35.80 -3.25 -6.11
CA GLN A 344 35.00 -4.02 -7.04
C GLN A 344 33.75 -3.26 -7.50
N LEU A 345 33.53 -3.21 -8.80
CA LEU A 345 32.36 -2.63 -9.45
C LEU A 345 31.56 -3.71 -10.16
N ASN A 346 30.29 -3.86 -9.81
CA ASN A 346 29.37 -4.85 -10.37
C ASN A 346 28.20 -4.14 -11.09
N ASP A 347 27.41 -4.90 -11.81
CA ASP A 347 26.15 -4.48 -12.44
C ASP A 347 26.24 -3.17 -13.25
N ARG A 348 25.47 -2.14 -12.92
CA ARG A 348 25.41 -0.84 -13.60
C ARG A 348 25.95 0.31 -12.75
N CYS A 349 26.74 0.00 -11.73
CA CYS A 349 27.28 1.02 -10.86
C CYS A 349 28.20 2.01 -11.59
N LYS A 350 28.29 3.24 -11.06
CA LYS A 350 29.09 4.32 -11.64
C LYS A 350 30.07 4.87 -10.61
N ALA A 351 31.34 4.89 -10.97
CA ALA A 351 32.39 5.45 -10.14
C ALA A 351 33.13 6.59 -10.85
N TYR A 352 33.14 7.75 -10.23
CA TYR A 352 33.83 8.96 -10.68
C TYR A 352 34.88 9.34 -9.64
N ILE A 353 36.15 9.27 -10.03
CA ILE A 353 37.29 9.52 -9.15
C ILE A 353 38.10 10.70 -9.70
N ASN A 354 38.00 11.86 -9.05
CA ASN A 354 38.83 13.03 -9.33
C ASN A 354 39.95 13.08 -8.29
N SER A 355 41.16 12.71 -8.68
CA SER A 355 42.28 12.58 -7.76
C SER A 355 43.34 13.62 -7.96
N LYS A 356 43.93 14.09 -6.86
CA LYS A 356 45.01 15.10 -6.86
C LYS A 356 46.34 14.53 -7.41
N THR A 357 46.56 13.21 -7.26
CA THR A 357 47.79 12.55 -7.72
C THR A 357 47.53 11.34 -8.60
N PHE A 358 47.00 10.27 -8.10
CA PHE A 358 46.68 9.02 -8.81
C PHE A 358 45.27 8.55 -8.43
N SER A 359 44.62 7.81 -9.33
CA SER A 359 43.27 7.29 -9.00
C SER A 359 43.34 6.11 -8.02
N PHE A 360 44.29 5.18 -8.21
CA PHE A 360 44.43 3.98 -7.38
C PHE A 360 45.87 3.71 -6.97
N ALA A 361 46.07 3.31 -5.70
CA ALA A 361 47.33 2.82 -5.16
C ALA A 361 47.09 1.51 -4.41
N TYR A 362 47.97 0.53 -4.59
CA TYR A 362 47.96 -0.77 -3.88
C TYR A 362 46.66 -1.57 -4.02
N THR A 363 45.81 -1.23 -5.01
CA THR A 363 44.45 -1.74 -5.14
C THR A 363 44.37 -2.81 -6.23
N THR A 364 43.64 -3.90 -5.95
CA THR A 364 43.10 -4.77 -6.99
C THR A 364 41.77 -4.20 -7.47
N LEU A 365 41.74 -3.72 -8.71
CA LEU A 365 40.53 -3.20 -9.34
C LEU A 365 39.80 -4.32 -10.05
N GLU A 366 38.55 -4.58 -9.68
CA GLU A 366 37.71 -5.56 -10.32
C GLU A 366 36.47 -4.91 -10.94
N ILE A 367 36.23 -5.12 -12.24
CA ILE A 367 35.03 -4.70 -12.95
C ILE A 367 34.36 -5.95 -13.48
N THR A 368 33.32 -6.40 -12.81
CA THR A 368 32.65 -7.69 -13.11
C THR A 368 31.55 -7.59 -14.15
N SER A 369 31.19 -6.36 -14.55
CA SER A 369 30.12 -6.08 -15.51
C SER A 369 30.58 -5.09 -16.59
N ALA A 370 30.20 -5.34 -17.84
CA ALA A 370 30.39 -4.41 -18.94
C ALA A 370 29.50 -3.15 -18.84
N ALA A 371 28.45 -3.19 -18.01
CA ALA A 371 27.55 -2.07 -17.78
C ALA A 371 28.04 -1.12 -16.67
N ALA A 372 29.05 -1.52 -15.87
CA ALA A 372 29.66 -0.66 -14.88
C ALA A 372 30.54 0.40 -15.55
N GLU A 373 30.49 1.63 -15.01
CA GLU A 373 31.24 2.77 -15.54
C GLU A 373 32.30 3.22 -14.51
N LEU A 374 33.57 3.30 -14.95
CA LEU A 374 34.65 3.85 -14.16
C LEU A 374 35.31 5.02 -14.90
N VAL A 375 35.32 6.19 -14.29
CA VAL A 375 35.98 7.39 -14.79
C VAL A 375 37.02 7.86 -13.77
N GLY A 376 38.29 7.76 -14.11
CA GLY A 376 39.42 8.20 -13.28
C GLY A 376 40.14 9.39 -13.90
N LYS A 377 39.92 10.60 -13.36
CA LYS A 377 40.68 11.81 -13.66
C LYS A 377 41.71 12.02 -12.56
N ASN A 378 42.95 12.29 -12.93
CA ASN A 378 44.06 12.42 -11.99
C ASN A 378 45.08 13.45 -12.48
N ALA A 379 45.91 13.96 -11.55
CA ALA A 379 46.98 14.91 -11.87
C ALA A 379 48.23 14.23 -12.46
N SER A 380 48.42 12.93 -12.22
CA SER A 380 49.64 12.21 -12.61
C SER A 380 49.32 10.92 -13.40
N THR A 381 48.94 9.84 -12.73
CA THR A 381 48.76 8.53 -13.32
C THR A 381 47.49 7.85 -12.78
N PHE A 382 46.93 6.90 -13.58
CA PHE A 382 45.77 6.13 -13.12
C PHE A 382 46.13 5.20 -11.94
N PHE A 383 47.28 4.52 -12.03
CA PHE A 383 47.83 3.76 -10.91
C PHE A 383 49.09 4.44 -10.34
N TYR A 384 49.35 4.18 -9.07
CA TYR A 384 50.54 4.69 -8.39
C TYR A 384 51.84 4.23 -9.07
N PRO A 385 52.78 5.13 -9.36
CA PRO A 385 53.94 4.81 -10.21
C PRO A 385 54.91 3.77 -9.66
N ALA A 386 54.96 3.62 -8.35
CA ALA A 386 55.94 2.72 -7.69
C ALA A 386 55.48 1.26 -7.59
N GLN A 387 54.22 0.96 -7.94
CA GLN A 387 53.67 -0.40 -7.81
C GLN A 387 52.79 -0.82 -8.99
N LYS A 388 52.68 -2.14 -9.19
CA LYS A 388 51.78 -2.74 -10.15
C LYS A 388 50.34 -2.69 -9.68
N GLY A 389 49.49 -1.95 -10.39
CA GLY A 389 48.04 -2.07 -10.24
C GLY A 389 47.54 -3.35 -10.92
N GLN A 390 46.73 -4.12 -10.24
CA GLN A 390 46.06 -5.28 -10.81
C GLN A 390 44.64 -4.89 -11.27
N ILE A 391 44.26 -5.26 -12.47
CA ILE A 391 42.90 -5.11 -13.00
C ILE A 391 42.36 -6.47 -13.41
N THR A 392 41.16 -6.78 -12.94
CA THR A 392 40.33 -7.88 -13.46
C THR A 392 39.08 -7.27 -14.08
N ALA A 393 38.88 -7.44 -15.38
CA ALA A 393 37.79 -6.80 -16.12
C ALA A 393 36.95 -7.83 -16.89
N ALA A 394 35.62 -7.76 -16.75
CA ALA A 394 34.70 -8.54 -17.56
C ALA A 394 34.80 -8.18 -19.04
N ALA A 395 34.37 -9.08 -19.91
CA ALA A 395 34.33 -8.85 -21.35
C ALA A 395 33.53 -7.58 -21.68
N GLY A 396 34.16 -6.66 -22.44
CA GLY A 396 33.55 -5.39 -22.84
C GLY A 396 33.48 -4.31 -21.74
N ALA A 397 33.97 -4.56 -20.55
CA ALA A 397 34.04 -3.54 -19.48
C ALA A 397 34.92 -2.36 -19.89
N SER A 398 34.54 -1.14 -19.51
CA SER A 398 35.21 0.07 -19.94
C SER A 398 35.70 0.94 -18.78
N ILE A 399 36.89 1.55 -18.98
CA ILE A 399 37.53 2.46 -18.06
C ILE A 399 37.96 3.71 -18.82
N ARG A 400 37.55 4.87 -18.36
CA ARG A 400 38.01 6.16 -18.91
C ARG A 400 39.08 6.75 -17.98
N THR A 401 40.25 7.05 -18.58
CA THR A 401 41.37 7.71 -17.91
C THR A 401 41.71 9.03 -18.57
N ASN A 402 42.71 9.75 -18.08
CA ASN A 402 43.24 10.94 -18.78
C ASN A 402 43.78 10.66 -20.19
N ALA A 403 44.14 9.42 -20.52
CA ALA A 403 44.61 9.03 -21.85
C ALA A 403 43.47 8.64 -22.82
N GLY A 404 42.25 8.46 -22.34
CA GLY A 404 41.06 8.12 -23.15
C GLY A 404 40.19 7.01 -22.57
N LEU A 405 39.32 6.46 -23.40
CA LEU A 405 38.44 5.31 -23.06
C LEU A 405 39.10 4.01 -23.48
N PHE A 406 39.20 3.08 -22.57
CA PHE A 406 39.79 1.77 -22.75
C PHE A 406 38.74 0.68 -22.47
N THR A 407 38.60 -0.25 -23.40
CA THR A 407 37.61 -1.34 -23.31
C THR A 407 38.32 -2.69 -23.27
N ALA A 408 37.92 -3.54 -22.37
CA ALA A 408 38.37 -4.92 -22.27
C ALA A 408 37.91 -5.74 -23.50
N PRO A 409 38.65 -6.78 -23.92
CA PRO A 409 38.24 -7.63 -25.02
C PRO A 409 36.82 -8.19 -24.85
N SER A 410 36.10 -8.39 -25.94
CA SER A 410 34.71 -8.89 -25.92
C SER A 410 34.59 -10.38 -25.61
N ASN A 411 35.70 -11.08 -25.50
CA ASN A 411 35.76 -12.53 -25.26
C ASN A 411 36.59 -12.84 -24.00
N GLY A 412 35.90 -13.25 -22.94
CA GLY A 412 36.53 -13.68 -21.68
C GLY A 412 36.83 -12.55 -20.71
N ILE A 413 37.42 -12.90 -19.58
CA ILE A 413 37.86 -11.98 -18.52
C ILE A 413 39.30 -11.55 -18.77
N LEU A 414 39.53 -10.25 -18.75
CA LEU A 414 40.87 -9.69 -18.86
C LEU A 414 41.48 -9.58 -17.45
N GLN A 415 42.68 -10.14 -17.27
CA GLN A 415 43.53 -9.88 -16.10
C GLN A 415 44.80 -9.12 -16.56
N ALA A 416 45.02 -7.96 -16.01
CA ALA A 416 46.09 -7.09 -16.38
C ALA A 416 46.88 -6.56 -15.17
N TYR A 417 48.17 -6.31 -15.39
CA TYR A 417 49.04 -5.63 -14.43
C TYR A 417 49.60 -4.37 -15.07
N ILE A 418 49.31 -3.21 -14.51
CA ILE A 418 49.65 -1.91 -15.09
C ILE A 418 50.43 -1.08 -14.06
N ILE A 419 51.45 -0.38 -14.49
CA ILE A 419 52.30 0.46 -13.67
C ILE A 419 52.26 1.90 -14.16
N GLY A 420 51.98 2.83 -13.30
CA GLY A 420 52.28 4.26 -13.43
C GLY A 420 51.89 4.91 -14.77
N THR A 421 50.70 4.55 -15.31
CA THR A 421 50.27 5.10 -16.61
C THR A 421 48.78 5.37 -16.61
N ASN A 422 48.35 6.29 -17.49
CA ASN A 422 46.94 6.51 -17.84
C ASN A 422 46.56 5.70 -19.11
N ASP A 423 47.54 5.14 -19.82
CA ASP A 423 47.30 4.30 -21.00
C ASP A 423 47.26 2.82 -20.60
N LEU A 424 46.07 2.23 -20.65
CA LEU A 424 45.81 0.84 -20.27
C LEU A 424 46.07 -0.16 -21.42
N SER A 425 46.53 0.27 -22.59
CA SER A 425 46.75 -0.59 -23.74
C SER A 425 47.82 -1.67 -23.46
N SER A 426 48.82 -1.35 -22.64
CA SER A 426 49.86 -2.31 -22.22
C SER A 426 49.30 -3.50 -21.42
N GLY A 427 48.13 -3.35 -20.82
CA GLY A 427 47.41 -4.39 -20.11
C GLY A 427 46.42 -5.20 -20.97
N GLY A 428 46.39 -4.98 -22.26
CA GLY A 428 45.48 -5.70 -23.17
C GLY A 428 44.10 -5.05 -23.37
N PHE A 429 43.89 -3.86 -22.87
CA PHE A 429 42.70 -3.06 -23.19
C PHE A 429 42.85 -2.41 -24.59
N THR A 430 41.75 -2.29 -25.30
CA THR A 430 41.68 -1.56 -26.57
C THR A 430 41.27 -0.11 -26.29
N LYS A 431 42.09 0.85 -26.78
CA LYS A 431 41.75 2.27 -26.73
C LYS A 431 40.69 2.57 -27.79
N THR A 432 39.48 2.91 -27.37
CA THR A 432 38.33 3.14 -28.25
C THR A 432 38.05 4.62 -28.48
N ASP A 433 38.54 5.51 -27.63
CA ASP A 433 38.38 6.94 -27.70
C ASP A 433 39.61 7.63 -27.08
N SER A 434 40.03 8.75 -27.64
CA SER A 434 41.17 9.54 -27.14
C SER A 434 40.73 10.72 -26.25
N THR A 435 39.43 10.89 -26.00
CA THR A 435 38.93 11.97 -25.14
C THR A 435 39.32 11.70 -23.69
N PRO A 436 40.04 12.62 -23.02
CA PRO A 436 40.45 12.47 -21.63
C PRO A 436 39.26 12.35 -20.69
N ALA A 437 39.51 11.77 -19.51
CA ALA A 437 38.52 11.70 -18.43
C ALA A 437 38.03 13.10 -18.05
N ALA A 438 36.73 13.27 -18.03
CA ALA A 438 36.02 14.43 -17.50
C ALA A 438 34.96 13.99 -16.52
N MET A 439 34.80 14.72 -15.43
CA MET A 439 33.71 14.49 -14.51
C MET A 439 32.40 14.95 -15.15
N ASP A 440 31.32 14.22 -14.90
CA ASP A 440 30.00 14.64 -15.39
C ASP A 440 29.51 15.90 -14.64
N SER A 441 28.43 16.53 -15.14
CA SER A 441 27.87 17.74 -14.53
C SER A 441 27.37 17.46 -13.10
N ASN A 442 26.78 16.29 -12.86
CA ASN A 442 26.29 15.92 -11.53
C ASN A 442 27.43 15.89 -10.50
N PHE A 443 28.61 15.36 -10.87
CA PHE A 443 29.80 15.39 -10.03
C PHE A 443 30.27 16.82 -9.81
N THR A 444 30.47 17.57 -10.91
CA THR A 444 31.05 18.90 -10.86
C THR A 444 30.19 19.88 -10.08
N ASP A 445 28.88 19.88 -10.32
CA ASP A 445 27.94 20.76 -9.66
C ASP A 445 27.77 20.38 -8.17
N TYR A 446 27.81 19.08 -7.84
CA TYR A 446 27.71 18.59 -6.48
C TYR A 446 28.88 19.03 -5.61
N PHE A 447 30.12 18.85 -6.11
CA PHE A 447 31.32 19.23 -5.36
C PHE A 447 31.66 20.73 -5.43
N ALA A 448 31.03 21.51 -6.31
CA ALA A 448 31.22 22.95 -6.37
C ALA A 448 30.76 23.66 -5.07
N ASP A 449 29.73 23.14 -4.43
CA ASP A 449 29.20 23.63 -3.16
C ASP A 449 28.83 22.44 -2.24
N PHE A 450 29.81 21.60 -1.96
CA PHE A 450 29.61 20.27 -1.40
C PHE A 450 28.87 20.31 -0.07
N GLU A 451 29.32 21.13 0.90
CA GLU A 451 28.68 21.23 2.21
C GLU A 451 27.21 21.64 2.12
N ASN A 452 26.90 22.66 1.32
CA ASN A 452 25.53 23.12 1.16
C ASN A 452 24.64 22.07 0.47
N ASN A 453 25.20 21.34 -0.49
CA ASN A 453 24.48 20.24 -1.16
C ASN A 453 24.24 19.05 -0.21
N MET A 454 25.24 18.70 0.63
CA MET A 454 25.07 17.69 1.69
C MET A 454 23.94 18.08 2.65
N GLN A 455 23.90 19.33 3.11
CA GLN A 455 22.86 19.82 4.03
C GLN A 455 21.47 19.84 3.38
N LYS A 456 21.37 20.25 2.12
CA LYS A 456 20.08 20.21 1.37
C LYS A 456 19.56 18.78 1.21
N GLU A 457 20.43 17.83 0.91
CA GLU A 457 20.04 16.42 0.80
C GLU A 457 19.57 15.87 2.15
N LEU A 458 20.33 16.14 3.22
CA LEU A 458 19.96 15.73 4.57
C LEU A 458 18.60 16.31 4.99
N GLU A 459 18.39 17.60 4.78
CA GLU A 459 17.12 18.23 5.14
C GLU A 459 15.94 17.66 4.34
N LYS A 460 16.15 17.37 3.05
CA LYS A 460 15.14 16.69 2.23
C LYS A 460 14.82 15.30 2.77
N ASP A 461 15.82 14.52 3.15
CA ASP A 461 15.62 13.18 3.68
C ASP A 461 15.00 13.22 5.08
N ARG A 462 15.35 14.20 5.90
CA ARG A 462 14.71 14.44 7.21
C ARG A 462 13.24 14.84 7.09
N GLN A 463 12.87 15.62 6.06
CA GLN A 463 11.47 15.96 5.77
C GLN A 463 10.67 14.76 5.23
N ASN A 464 11.34 13.84 4.55
CA ASN A 464 10.76 12.62 4.02
C ASN A 464 11.12 11.39 4.86
N SER A 465 11.66 11.60 6.06
CA SER A 465 12.19 10.55 6.90
C SER A 465 11.11 9.55 7.29
N ASP A 466 11.18 8.38 6.67
CA ASP A 466 10.56 7.18 7.21
C ASP A 466 11.48 6.63 8.31
N ILE A 467 11.28 7.09 9.54
CA ILE A 467 11.89 6.47 10.73
C ILE A 467 11.52 4.99 10.82
N PHE A 468 10.52 4.60 10.04
CA PHE A 468 9.96 3.26 9.89
C PHE A 468 10.33 2.59 8.56
N LEU A 469 11.59 2.67 8.10
CA LEU A 469 12.02 1.91 6.92
C LEU A 469 11.73 0.40 7.05
N GLU A 470 11.68 -0.12 8.28
CA GLU A 470 11.29 -1.51 8.56
C GLU A 470 9.79 -1.76 8.38
N THR A 471 8.94 -0.73 8.33
CA THR A 471 7.49 -0.84 8.12
C THR A 471 7.05 -0.45 6.71
N ALA A 472 7.96 -0.17 5.79
CA ALA A 472 7.62 0.21 4.41
C ALA A 472 6.80 -0.87 3.69
N ALA A 473 7.05 -2.15 3.97
CA ALA A 473 6.27 -3.25 3.42
C ALA A 473 4.83 -3.27 3.97
N GLU A 474 4.66 -3.01 5.25
CA GLU A 474 3.37 -2.91 5.92
C GLU A 474 2.60 -1.69 5.42
N GLU A 475 3.26 -0.57 5.18
CA GLU A 475 2.65 0.61 4.57
C GLU A 475 2.11 0.32 3.17
N GLN A 476 2.90 -0.34 2.32
CA GLN A 476 2.45 -0.74 0.99
C GLN A 476 1.23 -1.68 1.05
N GLN A 477 1.22 -2.64 1.98
CA GLN A 477 0.09 -3.53 2.20
C GLN A 477 -1.14 -2.76 2.70
N TYR A 478 -0.97 -1.83 3.62
CA TYR A 478 -2.05 -0.98 4.11
C TYR A 478 -2.68 -0.16 2.97
N GLN A 479 -1.86 0.49 2.14
CA GLN A 479 -2.32 1.26 0.99
C GLN A 479 -3.04 0.39 -0.06
N LEU A 480 -2.58 -0.85 -0.25
CA LEU A 480 -3.27 -1.81 -1.11
C LEU A 480 -4.66 -2.13 -0.56
N ILE A 481 -4.77 -2.39 0.75
CA ILE A 481 -6.05 -2.71 1.41
C ILE A 481 -7.01 -1.52 1.31
N LEU A 482 -6.54 -0.28 1.52
CA LEU A 482 -7.38 0.92 1.37
C LEU A 482 -7.94 1.04 -0.06
N ARG A 483 -7.13 0.75 -1.09
CA ARG A 483 -7.64 0.70 -2.47
C ARG A 483 -8.73 -0.35 -2.65
N GLN A 484 -8.57 -1.54 -2.09
CA GLN A 484 -9.58 -2.59 -2.16
C GLN A 484 -10.89 -2.18 -1.44
N ILE A 485 -10.81 -1.44 -0.33
CA ILE A 485 -11.98 -0.86 0.33
C ILE A 485 -12.70 0.10 -0.64
N ALA A 486 -11.97 1.00 -1.30
CA ALA A 486 -12.56 1.96 -2.24
C ALA A 486 -13.19 1.27 -3.47
N GLU A 487 -12.54 0.25 -4.03
CA GLU A 487 -13.05 -0.54 -5.15
C GLU A 487 -14.34 -1.30 -4.75
N THR A 488 -14.34 -1.92 -3.56
CA THR A 488 -15.54 -2.61 -3.03
C THR A 488 -16.74 -1.68 -2.92
N VAL A 489 -16.55 -0.43 -2.49
CA VAL A 489 -17.62 0.57 -2.44
C VAL A 489 -18.18 0.83 -3.85
N ALA A 490 -17.29 0.99 -4.84
CA ALA A 490 -17.71 1.26 -6.21
C ALA A 490 -18.51 0.09 -6.82
N ASP A 491 -18.09 -1.14 -6.52
CA ASP A 491 -18.66 -2.36 -7.08
C ASP A 491 -19.96 -2.79 -6.38
N SER A 492 -20.26 -2.30 -5.18
CA SER A 492 -21.43 -2.66 -4.38
C SER A 492 -22.72 -2.02 -4.89
N SER A 493 -22.91 -1.97 -6.21
CA SER A 493 -24.09 -1.42 -6.86
C SER A 493 -25.00 -2.51 -7.42
N TYR A 494 -26.31 -2.30 -7.34
CA TYR A 494 -27.30 -3.14 -8.01
C TYR A 494 -28.25 -2.28 -8.84
N LYS A 495 -28.34 -2.57 -10.15
CA LYS A 495 -29.17 -1.80 -11.12
C LYS A 495 -28.97 -0.28 -11.05
N GLY A 496 -27.74 0.18 -10.83
CA GLY A 496 -27.39 1.60 -10.80
C GLY A 496 -27.66 2.31 -9.46
N VAL A 497 -28.11 1.58 -8.43
CA VAL A 497 -28.23 2.11 -7.07
C VAL A 497 -27.10 1.56 -6.20
N ASN A 498 -26.34 2.45 -5.57
CA ASN A 498 -25.27 2.12 -4.64
C ASN A 498 -25.51 2.79 -3.28
N LEU A 499 -25.95 1.98 -2.30
CA LEU A 499 -26.23 2.48 -0.95
C LEU A 499 -24.96 2.83 -0.17
N LEU A 500 -23.78 2.32 -0.58
CA LEU A 500 -22.50 2.65 0.04
C LEU A 500 -21.92 3.98 -0.47
N GLN A 501 -22.55 4.60 -1.49
CA GLN A 501 -22.22 5.91 -2.03
C GLN A 501 -23.29 6.96 -1.73
N ASN A 502 -23.96 6.85 -0.59
CA ASN A 502 -24.98 7.78 -0.13
C ASN A 502 -26.20 7.93 -1.07
N GLN A 503 -26.45 6.94 -1.94
CA GLN A 503 -27.64 6.94 -2.78
C GLN A 503 -28.84 6.41 -2.00
N LYS A 504 -30.05 6.79 -2.46
CA LYS A 504 -31.31 6.42 -1.79
C LYS A 504 -32.04 5.36 -2.58
N LEU A 505 -32.57 4.37 -1.88
CA LEU A 505 -33.46 3.36 -2.44
C LEU A 505 -34.89 3.62 -1.95
N LYS A 506 -35.83 3.74 -2.88
CA LYS A 506 -37.25 3.94 -2.58
C LYS A 506 -38.06 2.74 -3.05
N ILE A 507 -38.80 2.12 -2.15
CA ILE A 507 -39.66 0.96 -2.38
C ILE A 507 -41.11 1.33 -2.04
N ASN A 508 -42.02 1.13 -2.98
CA ASN A 508 -43.48 1.28 -2.78
C ASN A 508 -44.10 -0.08 -2.49
N PHE A 509 -45.10 -0.11 -1.60
CA PHE A 509 -45.79 -1.34 -1.14
C PHE A 509 -47.23 -1.42 -1.57
N ASN A 510 -47.79 -0.39 -2.19
CA ASN A 510 -49.17 -0.36 -2.69
C ASN A 510 -49.27 0.40 -4.02
N GLU A 511 -50.37 0.20 -4.69
CA GLU A 511 -50.64 0.64 -6.06
C GLU A 511 -50.68 2.17 -6.17
N ASP A 512 -51.24 2.87 -5.15
CA ASP A 512 -51.35 4.33 -5.08
C ASP A 512 -50.07 5.01 -4.56
N ARG A 513 -49.03 4.22 -4.23
CA ARG A 513 -47.72 4.71 -3.69
C ARG A 513 -47.81 5.51 -2.39
N SER A 514 -48.93 5.39 -1.67
CA SER A 514 -49.09 6.03 -0.36
C SER A 514 -48.25 5.33 0.72
N SER A 515 -48.06 4.01 0.61
CA SER A 515 -47.21 3.18 1.46
C SER A 515 -45.86 2.94 0.80
N LYS A 516 -44.80 3.52 1.37
CA LYS A 516 -43.42 3.42 0.86
C LYS A 516 -42.42 3.36 2.00
N ILE A 517 -41.26 2.82 1.73
CA ILE A 517 -40.07 2.92 2.58
C ILE A 517 -38.96 3.58 1.77
N GLU A 518 -38.17 4.43 2.43
CA GLU A 518 -37.00 5.06 1.85
C GLU A 518 -35.77 4.63 2.66
N VAL A 519 -34.89 3.89 2.02
CA VAL A 519 -33.61 3.45 2.59
C VAL A 519 -32.58 4.48 2.19
N ASN A 520 -32.01 5.18 3.16
CA ASN A 520 -30.93 6.13 2.93
C ASN A 520 -29.62 5.36 2.86
N GLY A 521 -28.80 5.66 1.84
CA GLY A 521 -27.44 5.18 1.78
C GLY A 521 -26.53 5.95 2.76
N ALA A 522 -25.32 5.44 2.94
CA ALA A 522 -24.24 6.10 3.68
C ALA A 522 -23.02 6.25 2.78
N ASP A 523 -22.20 7.26 3.06
CA ASP A 523 -20.89 7.38 2.41
C ASP A 523 -19.88 6.46 3.13
N CYS A 524 -19.63 5.31 2.52
CA CYS A 524 -18.65 4.32 2.96
C CYS A 524 -17.33 4.40 2.17
N SER A 525 -17.09 5.49 1.44
CA SER A 525 -15.79 5.78 0.82
C SER A 525 -14.71 5.97 1.89
N LEU A 526 -13.44 5.95 1.50
CA LEU A 526 -12.33 6.23 2.43
C LEU A 526 -12.55 7.55 3.17
N THR A 527 -12.97 8.59 2.47
CA THR A 527 -13.26 9.90 3.07
C THR A 527 -14.47 9.85 4.01
N GLY A 528 -15.55 9.17 3.61
CA GLY A 528 -16.76 9.01 4.43
C GLY A 528 -16.51 8.17 5.69
N LEU A 529 -15.60 7.21 5.62
CA LEU A 529 -15.15 6.42 6.77
C LEU A 529 -14.12 7.18 7.62
N GLY A 530 -13.51 8.26 7.11
CA GLY A 530 -12.48 9.03 7.81
C GLY A 530 -11.11 8.36 7.80
N LEU A 531 -10.83 7.53 6.79
CA LEU A 531 -9.54 6.83 6.66
C LEU A 531 -8.53 7.72 5.96
N ILE A 532 -7.37 7.90 6.60
CA ILE A 532 -6.25 8.66 6.04
C ILE A 532 -5.44 7.78 5.09
N THR A 533 -5.10 8.35 3.93
CA THR A 533 -4.25 7.72 2.91
C THR A 533 -2.80 8.18 2.98
N ASP A 534 -2.44 8.98 3.97
CA ASP A 534 -1.10 9.52 4.15
C ASP A 534 -0.13 8.43 4.63
N ARG A 535 1.16 8.67 4.39
CA ARG A 535 2.23 7.78 4.82
C ARG A 535 2.42 7.81 6.34
N PHE A 536 2.78 6.67 6.89
CA PHE A 536 3.18 6.58 8.30
C PHE A 536 4.61 7.08 8.46
N LYS A 537 4.79 8.26 9.01
CA LYS A 537 6.10 8.83 9.28
C LYS A 537 6.51 8.65 10.74
N THR A 538 5.56 8.50 11.62
CA THR A 538 5.78 8.42 13.07
C THR A 538 4.91 7.33 13.71
N ARG A 539 5.30 6.87 14.90
CA ARG A 539 4.45 5.97 15.71
C ARG A 539 3.08 6.59 16.01
N GLN A 540 3.01 7.91 16.11
CA GLN A 540 1.76 8.63 16.32
C GLN A 540 0.81 8.46 15.14
N ASP A 541 1.33 8.42 13.91
CA ASP A 541 0.53 8.18 12.71
C ASP A 541 -0.07 6.77 12.71
N LEU A 542 0.70 5.76 13.17
CA LEU A 542 0.20 4.39 13.33
C LEU A 542 -0.92 4.30 14.35
N LEU A 543 -0.77 4.98 15.51
CA LEU A 543 -1.82 5.04 16.54
C LEU A 543 -3.07 5.71 15.99
N LYS A 544 -2.93 6.86 15.33
CA LYS A 544 -4.02 7.60 14.71
C LYS A 544 -4.75 6.76 13.65
N ALA A 545 -4.01 6.09 12.77
CA ALA A 545 -4.59 5.18 11.77
C ALA A 545 -5.35 4.02 12.41
N THR A 546 -4.88 3.50 13.55
CA THR A 546 -5.57 2.44 14.31
C THR A 546 -6.90 2.93 14.89
N ASP A 547 -6.93 4.14 15.44
CA ASP A 547 -8.13 4.78 15.95
C ASP A 547 -9.14 5.03 14.81
N GLU A 548 -8.69 5.52 13.67
CA GLU A 548 -9.51 5.77 12.46
C GLU A 548 -10.12 4.48 11.92
N LEU A 549 -9.35 3.38 11.84
CA LEU A 549 -9.90 2.07 11.45
C LEU A 549 -10.95 1.57 12.45
N THR A 550 -10.78 1.85 13.74
CA THR A 550 -11.75 1.49 14.77
C THR A 550 -13.04 2.29 14.62
N GLU A 551 -12.97 3.57 14.37
CA GLU A 551 -14.14 4.42 14.08
C GLU A 551 -14.83 4.01 12.78
N ALA A 552 -14.07 3.74 11.71
CA ALA A 552 -14.59 3.24 10.44
C ALA A 552 -15.36 1.92 10.63
N MET A 553 -14.80 0.98 11.39
CA MET A 553 -15.46 -0.28 11.74
C MET A 553 -16.80 -0.04 12.47
N ASN A 554 -16.85 0.91 13.39
CA ASN A 554 -18.08 1.26 14.10
C ASN A 554 -19.12 1.87 13.15
N ARG A 555 -18.74 2.74 12.24
CA ARG A 555 -19.63 3.31 11.21
C ARG A 555 -20.20 2.22 10.30
N ILE A 556 -19.37 1.29 9.84
CA ILE A 556 -19.80 0.14 9.02
C ILE A 556 -20.80 -0.73 9.80
N ARG A 557 -20.52 -1.06 11.06
CA ARG A 557 -21.42 -1.87 11.91
C ARG A 557 -22.77 -1.20 12.11
N ASN A 558 -22.80 0.09 12.39
CA ASN A 558 -24.02 0.85 12.58
C ASN A 558 -24.87 0.84 11.32
N PHE A 559 -24.26 1.13 10.16
CA PHE A 559 -24.97 1.12 8.88
C PHE A 559 -25.43 -0.30 8.49
N SER A 560 -24.60 -1.32 8.72
CA SER A 560 -24.99 -2.73 8.51
C SER A 560 -26.21 -3.13 9.36
N SER A 561 -26.27 -2.69 10.62
CA SER A 561 -27.43 -2.91 11.50
C SER A 561 -28.67 -2.19 10.98
N GLU A 562 -28.54 -0.97 10.47
CA GLU A 562 -29.65 -0.21 9.89
C GLU A 562 -30.18 -0.91 8.62
N LEU A 563 -29.31 -1.34 7.71
CA LEU A 563 -29.69 -2.13 6.54
C LEU A 563 -30.36 -3.45 6.92
N GLY A 564 -29.89 -4.12 7.98
CA GLY A 564 -30.52 -5.33 8.51
C GLY A 564 -31.95 -5.09 8.98
N ASN A 565 -32.22 -3.95 9.63
CA ASN A 565 -33.56 -3.55 10.03
C ASN A 565 -34.46 -3.29 8.80
N TYR A 566 -33.96 -2.53 7.82
CA TYR A 566 -34.69 -2.31 6.58
C TYR A 566 -34.98 -3.61 5.83
N PHE A 567 -34.00 -4.49 5.74
CA PHE A 567 -34.16 -5.81 5.12
C PHE A 567 -35.31 -6.60 5.79
N SER A 568 -35.33 -6.66 7.12
CA SER A 568 -36.38 -7.35 7.88
C SER A 568 -37.78 -6.76 7.63
N ILE A 569 -37.89 -5.42 7.66
CA ILE A 569 -39.17 -4.74 7.39
C ILE A 569 -39.64 -5.02 5.98
N ILE A 570 -38.77 -4.92 4.98
CA ILE A 570 -39.12 -5.11 3.57
C ILE A 570 -39.51 -6.57 3.31
N THR A 571 -38.79 -7.54 3.87
CA THR A 571 -39.14 -8.97 3.74
C THR A 571 -40.51 -9.26 4.36
N THR A 572 -40.79 -8.73 5.54
CA THR A 572 -42.11 -8.87 6.17
C THR A 572 -43.21 -8.26 5.29
N ARG A 573 -42.93 -7.13 4.65
CA ARG A 573 -43.87 -6.49 3.72
C ARG A 573 -44.02 -7.27 2.42
N GLN A 574 -42.96 -7.90 1.93
CA GLN A 574 -42.99 -8.82 0.79
C GLN A 574 -43.96 -9.98 1.06
N ASP A 575 -43.76 -10.67 2.21
CA ASP A 575 -44.61 -11.80 2.60
C ASP A 575 -46.08 -11.39 2.77
N PHE A 576 -46.34 -10.20 3.35
CA PHE A 576 -47.68 -9.66 3.45
C PHE A 576 -48.31 -9.40 2.09
N THR A 577 -47.56 -8.82 1.14
CA THR A 577 -48.07 -8.53 -0.23
C THR A 577 -48.38 -9.81 -0.97
N GLU A 578 -47.53 -10.85 -0.87
CA GLU A 578 -47.75 -12.17 -1.45
C GLU A 578 -49.01 -12.85 -0.91
N ASN A 579 -49.18 -12.82 0.43
CA ASN A 579 -50.40 -13.35 1.05
C ASN A 579 -51.64 -12.55 0.64
N LEU A 580 -51.56 -11.24 0.45
CA LEU A 580 -52.66 -10.42 -0.01
C LEU A 580 -53.05 -10.74 -1.47
N ILE A 581 -52.06 -10.98 -2.35
CA ILE A 581 -52.29 -11.43 -3.73
C ILE A 581 -53.11 -12.73 -3.70
N ASN A 582 -52.67 -13.73 -2.95
CA ASN A 582 -53.37 -15.00 -2.80
C ASN A 582 -54.81 -14.83 -2.33
N VAL A 583 -55.07 -13.96 -1.35
CA VAL A 583 -56.42 -13.67 -0.86
C VAL A 583 -57.31 -13.03 -1.95
N LEU A 584 -56.74 -12.08 -2.74
CA LEU A 584 -57.45 -11.42 -3.83
C LEU A 584 -57.80 -12.40 -4.97
N GLU A 585 -56.85 -13.25 -5.34
CA GLU A 585 -57.07 -14.31 -6.37
C GLU A 585 -58.11 -15.33 -5.88
N GLU A 586 -58.00 -15.84 -4.65
CA GLU A 586 -58.99 -16.73 -4.05
C GLU A 586 -60.39 -16.08 -4.01
N GLY A 587 -60.41 -14.76 -3.68
CA GLY A 587 -61.66 -13.99 -3.68
C GLY A 587 -62.28 -13.90 -5.09
N ALA A 588 -61.47 -13.65 -6.10
CA ALA A 588 -61.92 -13.61 -7.52
C ALA A 588 -62.40 -14.98 -7.98
N ASP A 589 -61.68 -16.04 -7.63
CA ASP A 589 -62.00 -17.42 -7.96
C ASP A 589 -63.34 -17.87 -7.36
N LYS A 590 -63.59 -17.57 -6.10
CA LYS A 590 -64.86 -17.84 -5.43
C LYS A 590 -66.05 -17.18 -6.13
N LEU A 591 -65.84 -16.02 -6.76
CA LEU A 591 -66.88 -15.32 -7.51
C LEU A 591 -67.10 -15.89 -8.89
N THR A 592 -66.11 -16.43 -9.56
CA THR A 592 -66.12 -16.82 -10.98
C THR A 592 -66.02 -18.30 -11.25
N LEU A 593 -65.35 -19.10 -10.41
CA LEU A 593 -65.16 -20.53 -10.65
C LEU A 593 -66.44 -21.30 -10.42
N ALA A 594 -66.71 -22.31 -11.29
CA ALA A 594 -67.75 -23.27 -11.15
C ALA A 594 -67.31 -24.47 -10.29
N ASP A 595 -68.24 -25.01 -9.49
CA ASP A 595 -68.05 -26.34 -8.89
C ASP A 595 -68.22 -27.42 -9.94
N MET A 596 -67.13 -27.94 -10.45
CA MET A 596 -67.07 -28.93 -11.54
C MET A 596 -67.81 -30.20 -11.15
N ASN A 597 -67.88 -30.58 -9.89
CA ASN A 597 -68.64 -31.76 -9.44
C ASN A 597 -70.15 -31.52 -9.53
N GLN A 598 -70.58 -30.32 -9.09
CA GLN A 598 -71.99 -29.90 -9.16
C GLN A 598 -72.44 -29.74 -10.61
N GLU A 599 -71.60 -29.04 -11.42
CA GLU A 599 -72.00 -28.86 -12.85
C GLU A 599 -71.95 -30.16 -13.62
N SER A 600 -71.08 -31.11 -13.33
CA SER A 600 -71.07 -32.46 -13.90
C SER A 600 -72.33 -33.24 -13.52
N ALA A 601 -72.77 -33.18 -12.25
CA ALA A 601 -74.01 -33.79 -11.81
C ALA A 601 -75.24 -33.14 -12.43
N ASN A 602 -75.24 -31.80 -12.60
CA ASN A 602 -76.27 -31.06 -13.31
C ASN A 602 -76.34 -31.45 -14.77
N MET A 603 -75.21 -31.60 -15.44
CA MET A 603 -75.18 -32.08 -16.85
C MET A 603 -75.80 -33.47 -17.00
N LEU A 604 -75.45 -34.41 -16.11
CA LEU A 604 -76.01 -35.77 -16.15
C LEU A 604 -77.52 -35.78 -15.89
N ALA A 605 -77.99 -34.96 -14.95
CA ALA A 605 -79.39 -34.79 -14.65
C ALA A 605 -80.18 -34.18 -15.83
N LEU A 606 -79.58 -33.16 -16.48
CA LEU A 606 -80.15 -32.50 -17.64
C LEU A 606 -80.19 -33.46 -18.87
N GLN A 607 -79.13 -34.25 -19.09
CA GLN A 607 -79.14 -35.31 -20.14
C GLN A 607 -80.22 -36.34 -19.89
N THR A 608 -80.38 -36.79 -18.65
CA THR A 608 -81.45 -37.72 -18.27
C THR A 608 -82.80 -37.07 -18.48
N SER A 609 -82.99 -35.83 -18.05
CA SER A 609 -84.24 -35.07 -18.27
C SER A 609 -84.59 -34.88 -19.76
N GLN A 610 -83.56 -34.59 -20.58
CA GLN A 610 -83.71 -34.48 -22.03
C GLN A 610 -84.21 -35.79 -22.67
N GLN A 611 -83.62 -36.93 -22.29
CA GLN A 611 -84.07 -38.25 -22.76
C GLN A 611 -85.50 -38.55 -22.34
N LEU A 612 -85.85 -38.24 -21.08
CA LEU A 612 -87.23 -38.41 -20.62
C LEU A 612 -88.20 -37.48 -21.34
N ALA A 613 -87.87 -36.25 -21.60
CA ALA A 613 -88.71 -35.29 -22.32
C ALA A 613 -88.87 -35.68 -23.79
N VAL A 614 -87.83 -36.19 -24.48
CA VAL A 614 -87.90 -36.72 -25.81
C VAL A 614 -88.80 -37.96 -25.85
N ASN A 615 -88.69 -38.89 -24.91
CA ASN A 615 -89.55 -40.07 -24.81
C ASN A 615 -91.00 -39.68 -24.53
N SER A 616 -91.26 -38.71 -23.64
CA SER A 616 -92.56 -38.16 -23.34
C SER A 616 -93.23 -37.51 -24.59
N LEU A 617 -92.41 -36.73 -25.35
CA LEU A 617 -92.88 -36.12 -26.60
C LEU A 617 -93.23 -37.17 -27.66
N SER A 618 -92.48 -38.26 -27.79
CA SER A 618 -92.74 -39.39 -28.68
C SER A 618 -94.05 -40.09 -28.30
N LEU A 619 -94.22 -40.36 -26.99
CA LEU A 619 -95.48 -40.98 -26.50
C LEU A 619 -96.67 -40.05 -26.71
N ALA A 620 -96.58 -38.75 -26.48
CA ALA A 620 -97.60 -37.76 -26.74
C ALA A 620 -97.97 -37.69 -28.23
N SER A 621 -96.98 -37.77 -29.12
CA SER A 621 -97.12 -37.81 -30.56
C SER A 621 -97.87 -39.09 -31.02
N GLN A 622 -97.47 -40.25 -30.48
CA GLN A 622 -98.11 -41.51 -30.72
C GLN A 622 -99.60 -41.53 -30.27
N ALA A 623 -99.86 -41.01 -29.06
CA ALA A 623 -101.23 -40.89 -28.53
C ALA A 623 -102.09 -39.97 -29.40
N SER A 624 -101.55 -38.83 -29.88
CA SER A 624 -102.29 -37.93 -30.79
C SER A 624 -102.58 -38.59 -32.17
N GLN A 625 -101.59 -39.37 -32.67
CA GLN A 625 -101.81 -40.16 -33.92
C GLN A 625 -102.87 -41.26 -33.75
N THR A 626 -102.88 -41.87 -32.56
CA THR A 626 -103.90 -42.92 -32.28
C THR A 626 -105.29 -42.30 -32.16
N VAL A 627 -105.44 -41.14 -31.59
CA VAL A 627 -106.74 -40.41 -31.58
C VAL A 627 -107.17 -39.98 -32.97
N LEU A 628 -106.22 -39.52 -33.83
CA LEU A 628 -106.49 -39.17 -35.23
C LEU A 628 -106.89 -40.39 -36.08
N ARG A 629 -106.51 -41.61 -35.71
CA ARG A 629 -106.92 -42.87 -36.39
C ARG A 629 -108.32 -43.37 -35.96
N LEU A 630 -108.88 -42.83 -34.85
CA LEU A 630 -110.19 -43.18 -34.32
C LEU A 630 -111.33 -42.32 -34.89
N PHE A 631 -110.97 -41.21 -35.56
CA PHE A 631 -111.88 -40.37 -36.30
C PHE A 631 -111.53 -40.42 -37.80
#